data_b356d7347f12586a48ef8e9a19b4a614
#
_entry.id   b356d7347f12586a48ef8e9a19b4a614
#
_cell.length_a   1.000
_cell.length_b   1.000
_cell.length_c   1.000
_cell.angle_alpha   90.00
_cell.angle_beta   90.00
_cell.angle_gamma   90.00
#
_symmetry.space_group_name_H-M   'P 1'
#
loop_
_entity.id
_entity.type
_entity.pdbx_description
1 polymer ?
#
loop_
_entity_poly.entity_id
_entity_poly.type
_entity_poly.pdbx_seq_one_letter_code
_entity_poly.pdbx_strand_id
1 'polypeptide(L)'
;MKKTFYILMGAALLSAACNKQVKTLDIERQSGVVNTESWAQFTQGTGTVNTIGNETYYQNLRDWKKAAFDERGLATRSISYIFFADYGSMAFRFADIPDSVDVINLWGGVPKFGSLDYQEMKACQEVKGMKLVGCRITRLLENNSWVMEAEVPSFMKAYEKYKYDNMGRVISGKMTEQELESAARDAGSAACAADAAAHKTVDEEGNYPEWVIYAAKPILDEIEKYGLDGYVLDYEPMGSGEPFNDGACFATFVKYLAQFIGPKSANPETLLIIDRNSGAGSADFAPLCNFWVYQKYGGLGGASQATQSDFGSNLNRESGWVPAQIIVTENVGDTYGNGCGVLEQMAGYQPSTCGQQYGHKGGFASFHGQRDWRLEAEGAEKGKKLRYQHHIMGIRAQQKVEYYKGE
;
A
#
# COMPACT_ATOMS: atom_id res chain seq x y z
N MET A 1 8.12 -49.51 16.43
CA MET A 1 8.82 -48.55 17.27
C MET A 1 9.88 -47.69 16.53
N LYS A 2 10.63 -48.21 15.53
CA LYS A 2 11.66 -47.39 14.83
C LYS A 2 11.11 -46.29 13.90
N LYS A 3 9.94 -46.44 13.28
CA LYS A 3 9.36 -45.45 12.37
C LYS A 3 8.79 -44.23 13.07
N THR A 4 8.27 -44.38 14.31
CA THR A 4 7.71 -43.30 15.11
C THR A 4 8.79 -42.34 15.67
N PHE A 5 10.00 -42.89 15.89
CA PHE A 5 11.13 -42.12 16.40
C PHE A 5 11.68 -41.11 15.35
N TYR A 6 11.67 -41.53 14.06
CA TYR A 6 12.12 -40.64 12.99
C TYR A 6 11.13 -39.48 12.70
N ILE A 7 9.83 -39.73 12.87
CA ILE A 7 8.82 -38.66 12.71
C ILE A 7 8.91 -37.62 13.84
N LEU A 8 9.16 -38.06 15.08
CA LEU A 8 9.38 -37.16 16.22
C LEU A 8 10.69 -36.37 16.10
N MET A 9 11.75 -36.99 15.56
CA MET A 9 13.02 -36.32 15.33
C MET A 9 12.94 -35.31 14.16
N GLY A 10 12.17 -35.63 13.11
CA GLY A 10 11.86 -34.72 12.03
C GLY A 10 11.03 -33.50 12.45
N ALA A 11 10.02 -33.70 13.31
CA ALA A 11 9.21 -32.61 13.88
C ALA A 11 10.01 -31.72 14.84
N ALA A 12 10.93 -32.31 15.62
CA ALA A 12 11.82 -31.53 16.50
C ALA A 12 12.87 -30.72 15.73
N LEU A 13 13.32 -31.21 14.56
CA LEU A 13 14.24 -30.46 13.68
C LEU A 13 13.51 -29.33 12.93
N LEU A 14 12.24 -29.52 12.55
CA LEU A 14 11.42 -28.48 11.94
C LEU A 14 11.05 -27.37 12.96
N SER A 15 10.78 -27.73 14.21
CA SER A 15 10.53 -26.73 15.27
C SER A 15 11.79 -25.97 15.69
N ALA A 16 12.98 -26.61 15.60
CA ALA A 16 14.26 -25.93 15.86
C ALA A 16 14.68 -25.01 14.70
N ALA A 17 14.27 -25.29 13.47
CA ALA A 17 14.52 -24.43 12.32
C ALA A 17 13.64 -23.15 12.32
N CYS A 18 12.42 -23.23 12.88
CA CYS A 18 11.53 -22.08 13.02
C CYS A 18 11.95 -21.11 14.15
N ASN A 19 12.87 -21.51 15.05
CA ASN A 19 13.29 -20.69 16.18
C ASN A 19 14.63 -19.95 16.00
N LYS A 20 15.23 -19.98 14.81
CA LYS A 20 16.21 -18.98 14.43
C LYS A 20 15.47 -17.74 13.89
N GLN A 21 14.80 -17.03 14.78
CA GLN A 21 14.43 -15.65 14.50
C GLN A 21 15.72 -14.92 14.14
N VAL A 22 15.84 -14.58 12.87
CA VAL A 22 16.88 -13.64 12.43
C VAL A 22 16.62 -12.39 13.26
N LYS A 23 17.54 -12.03 14.14
CA LYS A 23 17.39 -10.83 14.95
C LYS A 23 17.26 -9.67 13.96
N THR A 24 16.19 -8.95 14.04
CA THR A 24 15.85 -7.89 13.09
C THR A 24 16.93 -6.80 13.04
N LEU A 25 17.59 -6.56 14.17
CA LEU A 25 18.76 -5.67 14.23
C LEU A 25 19.95 -6.16 13.39
N ASP A 26 20.08 -7.47 13.20
CA ASP A 26 21.15 -8.04 12.38
C ASP A 26 20.82 -7.87 10.88
N ILE A 27 19.54 -7.92 10.52
CA ILE A 27 19.06 -7.59 9.16
C ILE A 27 19.35 -6.12 8.84
N GLU A 28 19.04 -5.21 9.76
CA GLU A 28 19.31 -3.79 9.58
C GLU A 28 20.81 -3.48 9.40
N ARG A 29 21.67 -4.14 10.17
CA ARG A 29 23.13 -4.00 10.00
C ARG A 29 23.61 -4.53 8.66
N GLN A 30 23.03 -5.65 8.21
CA GLN A 30 23.39 -6.27 6.94
C GLN A 30 22.83 -5.49 5.76
N SER A 31 21.61 -4.93 5.86
CA SER A 31 21.04 -4.13 4.80
C SER A 31 21.87 -2.90 4.45
N GLY A 32 22.46 -2.24 5.46
CA GLY A 32 23.37 -1.11 5.24
C GLY A 32 24.64 -1.47 4.45
N VAL A 33 25.12 -2.71 4.55
CA VAL A 33 26.31 -3.21 3.83
C VAL A 33 25.94 -3.77 2.45
N VAL A 34 24.89 -4.59 2.39
CA VAL A 34 24.45 -5.28 1.17
C VAL A 34 23.86 -4.31 0.17
N ASN A 35 23.13 -3.31 0.65
CA ASN A 35 22.45 -2.32 -0.20
C ASN A 35 23.45 -1.45 -1.00
N THR A 36 24.63 -1.15 -0.47
CA THR A 36 25.61 -0.29 -1.15
C THR A 36 26.46 -1.00 -2.19
N GLU A 37 26.75 -2.27 -2.03
CA GLU A 37 27.68 -3.00 -2.91
C GLU A 37 26.99 -3.88 -3.94
N SER A 38 26.01 -4.68 -3.53
CA SER A 38 25.35 -5.62 -4.45
C SER A 38 24.43 -4.92 -5.46
N TRP A 39 23.76 -3.85 -5.04
CA TRP A 39 22.90 -3.08 -5.94
C TRP A 39 23.67 -2.17 -6.89
N ALA A 40 24.84 -1.65 -6.50
CA ALA A 40 25.72 -0.94 -7.41
C ALA A 40 26.15 -1.83 -8.59
N GLN A 41 26.31 -3.13 -8.38
CA GLN A 41 26.61 -4.10 -9.44
C GLN A 41 25.40 -4.41 -10.31
N PHE A 42 24.19 -4.48 -9.71
CA PHE A 42 22.93 -4.64 -10.44
C PHE A 42 22.67 -3.48 -11.39
N THR A 43 22.95 -2.26 -10.96
CA THR A 43 22.71 -1.03 -11.73
C THR A 43 23.70 -0.82 -12.88
N GLN A 44 24.72 -1.65 -13.03
CA GLN A 44 25.68 -1.57 -14.13
C GLN A 44 25.28 -2.37 -15.37
N GLY A 45 24.01 -2.74 -15.52
CA GLY A 45 23.46 -3.14 -16.80
C GLY A 45 23.33 -4.64 -17.04
N THR A 46 23.48 -5.50 -16.03
CA THR A 46 23.30 -6.96 -16.22
C THR A 46 21.87 -7.45 -16.01
N GLY A 47 20.95 -6.63 -15.49
CA GLY A 47 19.54 -7.00 -15.28
C GLY A 47 19.29 -8.12 -14.26
N THR A 48 20.32 -8.63 -13.61
CA THR A 48 20.24 -9.69 -12.60
C THR A 48 20.83 -9.21 -11.29
N VAL A 49 20.08 -9.41 -10.19
CA VAL A 49 20.60 -9.18 -8.84
C VAL A 49 21.69 -10.21 -8.59
N ASN A 50 22.90 -9.76 -8.29
CA ASN A 50 23.97 -10.66 -7.93
C ASN A 50 23.79 -11.10 -6.47
N THR A 51 23.13 -12.25 -6.29
CA THR A 51 22.94 -12.88 -4.97
C THR A 51 24.11 -13.80 -4.59
N ILE A 52 25.15 -13.91 -5.44
CA ILE A 52 26.28 -14.81 -5.20
C ILE A 52 26.96 -14.44 -3.88
N GLY A 53 27.01 -15.41 -2.96
CA GLY A 53 27.54 -15.23 -1.61
C GLY A 53 26.56 -14.68 -0.57
N ASN A 54 25.34 -14.26 -1.00
CA ASN A 54 24.31 -13.73 -0.10
C ASN A 54 22.99 -14.50 -0.15
N GLU A 55 22.95 -15.68 -0.79
CA GLU A 55 21.75 -16.49 -0.99
C GLU A 55 21.05 -16.81 0.35
N THR A 56 21.85 -17.21 1.37
CA THR A 56 21.32 -17.51 2.70
C THR A 56 20.70 -16.28 3.36
N TYR A 57 21.33 -15.14 3.21
CA TYR A 57 20.80 -13.86 3.73
C TYR A 57 19.44 -13.52 3.10
N TYR A 58 19.38 -13.52 1.78
CA TYR A 58 18.13 -13.20 1.08
C TYR A 58 17.03 -14.25 1.30
N GLN A 59 17.41 -15.52 1.44
CA GLN A 59 16.44 -16.56 1.81
C GLN A 59 15.86 -16.31 3.20
N ASN A 60 16.72 -16.05 4.19
CA ASN A 60 16.27 -15.73 5.55
C ASN A 60 15.42 -14.45 5.59
N LEU A 61 15.76 -13.46 4.77
CA LEU A 61 15.00 -12.21 4.64
C LEU A 61 13.58 -12.47 4.09
N ARG A 62 13.47 -13.25 3.02
CA ARG A 62 12.18 -13.65 2.46
C ARG A 62 11.34 -14.44 3.46
N ASP A 63 11.94 -15.39 4.17
CA ASP A 63 11.25 -16.19 5.17
C ASP A 63 10.75 -15.32 6.34
N TRP A 64 11.56 -14.37 6.78
CA TRP A 64 11.18 -13.41 7.81
C TRP A 64 10.03 -12.51 7.38
N LYS A 65 10.04 -12.01 6.14
CA LYS A 65 8.97 -11.20 5.58
C LYS A 65 7.69 -12.00 5.34
N LYS A 66 7.82 -13.21 4.83
CA LYS A 66 6.67 -14.12 4.68
C LYS A 66 6.00 -14.39 6.02
N ALA A 67 6.78 -14.58 7.08
CA ALA A 67 6.26 -14.78 8.44
C ALA A 67 5.58 -13.53 9.04
N ALA A 68 5.72 -12.35 8.42
CA ALA A 68 5.02 -11.13 8.84
C ALA A 68 3.52 -11.15 8.52
N PHE A 69 3.07 -12.09 7.71
CA PHE A 69 1.68 -12.20 7.28
C PHE A 69 1.18 -13.63 7.55
N ASP A 70 -0.06 -13.76 8.00
CA ASP A 70 -0.75 -15.05 8.07
C ASP A 70 -1.29 -15.46 6.69
N GLU A 71 -1.94 -16.60 6.61
CA GLU A 71 -2.55 -17.15 5.39
C GLU A 71 -3.66 -16.26 4.78
N ARG A 72 -4.15 -15.29 5.54
CA ARG A 72 -5.14 -14.30 5.09
C ARG A 72 -4.51 -12.96 4.73
N GLY A 73 -3.18 -12.87 4.74
CA GLY A 73 -2.46 -11.63 4.54
C GLY A 73 -2.62 -10.60 5.67
N LEU A 74 -3.05 -11.03 6.86
CA LEU A 74 -3.10 -10.18 8.04
C LEU A 74 -1.75 -10.18 8.75
N ALA A 75 -1.38 -9.04 9.32
CA ALA A 75 -0.10 -8.90 9.99
C ALA A 75 -0.01 -9.78 11.25
N THR A 76 1.08 -10.54 11.37
CA THR A 76 1.45 -11.31 12.58
C THR A 76 2.38 -10.53 13.51
N ARG A 77 2.97 -9.44 13.02
CA ARG A 77 3.77 -8.42 13.69
C ARG A 77 3.51 -7.08 13.02
N SER A 78 3.91 -5.98 13.65
CA SER A 78 3.88 -4.69 12.97
C SER A 78 4.78 -4.70 11.74
N ILE A 79 4.27 -4.19 10.61
CA ILE A 79 5.00 -4.11 9.36
C ILE A 79 5.57 -2.71 9.12
N SER A 80 6.58 -2.64 8.26
CA SER A 80 7.18 -1.42 7.75
C SER A 80 6.68 -1.19 6.32
N TYR A 81 6.11 -0.01 6.07
CA TYR A 81 5.42 0.33 4.84
C TYR A 81 5.96 1.67 4.29
N ILE A 82 6.24 1.73 2.99
CA ILE A 82 6.73 2.95 2.34
C ILE A 82 5.88 3.30 1.13
N PHE A 83 5.43 4.56 1.05
CA PHE A 83 4.92 5.12 -0.21
C PHE A 83 6.10 5.59 -1.04
N PHE A 84 6.20 5.11 -2.24
CA PHE A 84 7.31 5.35 -3.12
C PHE A 84 6.86 5.96 -4.45
N ALA A 85 7.44 7.10 -4.77
CA ALA A 85 7.15 7.86 -5.98
C ALA A 85 8.43 8.49 -6.53
N ASP A 86 8.29 9.31 -7.59
CA ASP A 86 9.38 10.09 -8.20
C ASP A 86 10.59 9.23 -8.64
N TYR A 87 10.39 7.92 -8.83
CA TYR A 87 11.44 7.06 -9.36
C TYR A 87 11.76 7.41 -10.83
N GLY A 88 12.88 6.88 -11.34
CA GLY A 88 13.41 7.23 -12.66
C GLY A 88 14.46 8.34 -12.62
N SER A 89 14.72 8.94 -11.44
CA SER A 89 15.89 9.78 -11.21
C SER A 89 17.02 8.98 -10.57
N MET A 90 18.25 9.46 -10.67
CA MET A 90 19.38 8.83 -9.97
C MET A 90 19.26 8.89 -8.43
N ALA A 91 18.29 9.65 -7.92
CA ALA A 91 18.11 9.90 -6.50
C ALA A 91 17.09 8.95 -5.83
N PHE A 92 16.05 8.52 -6.55
CA PHE A 92 14.97 7.72 -5.98
C PHE A 92 14.89 6.38 -6.70
N ARG A 93 15.57 5.39 -6.16
CA ARG A 93 15.67 4.06 -6.75
C ARG A 93 15.09 3.00 -5.84
N PHE A 94 14.37 2.04 -6.41
CA PHE A 94 13.87 0.87 -5.68
C PHE A 94 15.02 0.08 -5.03
N ALA A 95 16.17 0.00 -5.71
CA ALA A 95 17.35 -0.66 -5.20
C ALA A 95 17.82 -0.13 -3.83
N ASP A 96 17.60 1.15 -3.55
CA ASP A 96 18.03 1.82 -2.33
C ASP A 96 17.07 1.63 -1.15
N ILE A 97 15.86 1.07 -1.38
CA ILE A 97 14.89 0.83 -0.31
C ILE A 97 15.47 -0.18 0.69
N PRO A 98 15.44 0.12 2.00
CA PRO A 98 15.99 -0.76 3.03
C PRO A 98 15.40 -2.16 2.97
N ASP A 99 16.26 -3.16 3.17
CA ASP A 99 15.85 -4.57 3.10
C ASP A 99 14.78 -4.95 4.13
N SER A 100 14.70 -4.22 5.24
CA SER A 100 13.70 -4.41 6.30
C SER A 100 12.32 -3.85 6.02
N VAL A 101 12.13 -3.12 4.90
CA VAL A 101 10.79 -2.67 4.46
C VAL A 101 9.96 -3.88 4.01
N ASP A 102 8.75 -4.01 4.52
CA ASP A 102 7.85 -5.13 4.21
C ASP A 102 6.99 -4.87 2.98
N VAL A 103 6.48 -3.65 2.83
CA VAL A 103 5.53 -3.28 1.76
C VAL A 103 5.95 -1.99 1.07
N ILE A 104 5.93 -1.99 -0.25
CA ILE A 104 6.11 -0.80 -1.09
C ILE A 104 4.78 -0.47 -1.75
N ASN A 105 4.24 0.71 -1.45
CA ASN A 105 3.13 1.29 -2.18
C ASN A 105 3.66 2.05 -3.40
N LEU A 106 3.25 1.63 -4.56
CA LEU A 106 3.62 2.21 -5.85
C LEU A 106 2.80 3.50 -6.11
N TRP A 107 2.94 4.48 -5.21
CA TRP A 107 2.22 5.76 -5.26
C TRP A 107 2.43 6.52 -6.58
N GLY A 108 3.63 6.42 -7.15
CA GLY A 108 3.95 6.97 -8.47
C GLY A 108 3.44 6.14 -9.66
N GLY A 109 2.63 5.11 -9.42
CA GLY A 109 2.19 4.13 -10.40
C GLY A 109 3.18 2.96 -10.56
N VAL A 110 2.95 2.07 -11.51
CA VAL A 110 3.89 0.98 -11.83
C VAL A 110 4.91 1.47 -12.86
N PRO A 111 6.22 1.25 -12.65
CA PRO A 111 7.23 1.62 -13.64
C PRO A 111 6.97 0.99 -15.00
N LYS A 112 7.42 1.68 -16.06
CA LYS A 112 7.28 1.16 -17.42
C LYS A 112 7.91 -0.22 -17.55
N PHE A 113 7.13 -1.17 -18.06
CA PHE A 113 7.58 -2.55 -18.29
C PHE A 113 8.93 -2.60 -19.02
N GLY A 114 9.86 -3.39 -18.49
CA GLY A 114 11.19 -3.56 -19.06
C GLY A 114 12.19 -2.41 -18.78
N SER A 115 11.76 -1.33 -18.12
CA SER A 115 12.69 -0.29 -17.66
C SER A 115 13.58 -0.77 -16.53
N LEU A 116 14.65 -0.04 -16.22
CA LEU A 116 15.51 -0.34 -15.08
C LEU A 116 14.73 -0.25 -13.75
N ASP A 117 13.87 0.78 -13.61
CA ASP A 117 13.02 0.93 -12.41
C ASP A 117 12.07 -0.25 -12.22
N TYR A 118 11.51 -0.79 -13.32
CA TYR A 118 10.69 -1.99 -13.28
C TYR A 118 11.48 -3.22 -12.81
N GLN A 119 12.70 -3.39 -13.32
CA GLN A 119 13.57 -4.50 -12.93
C GLN A 119 13.95 -4.41 -11.44
N GLU A 120 14.30 -3.22 -10.96
CA GLU A 120 14.61 -3.00 -9.54
C GLU A 120 13.38 -3.20 -8.63
N MET A 121 12.22 -2.73 -9.06
CA MET A 121 10.96 -2.99 -8.38
C MET A 121 10.69 -4.49 -8.24
N LYS A 122 10.81 -5.25 -9.33
CA LYS A 122 10.66 -6.71 -9.31
C LYS A 122 11.70 -7.40 -8.43
N ALA A 123 12.93 -6.89 -8.41
CA ALA A 123 13.96 -7.43 -7.52
C ALA A 123 13.66 -7.16 -6.03
N CYS A 124 13.03 -6.04 -5.68
CA CYS A 124 12.50 -5.84 -4.33
C CYS A 124 11.48 -6.93 -3.95
N GLN A 125 10.61 -7.33 -4.86
CA GLN A 125 9.65 -8.39 -4.64
C GLN A 125 10.31 -9.78 -4.59
N GLU A 126 11.06 -10.14 -5.63
CA GLU A 126 11.52 -11.51 -5.84
C GLU A 126 12.75 -11.86 -4.99
N VAL A 127 13.66 -10.91 -4.79
CA VAL A 127 14.91 -11.13 -4.05
C VAL A 127 14.76 -10.73 -2.60
N LYS A 128 14.25 -9.51 -2.33
CA LYS A 128 14.12 -9.00 -0.96
C LYS A 128 12.83 -9.49 -0.26
N GLY A 129 11.86 -10.04 -1.00
CA GLY A 129 10.59 -10.54 -0.44
C GLY A 129 9.63 -9.43 0.02
N MET A 130 9.78 -8.21 -0.53
CA MET A 130 8.86 -7.12 -0.26
C MET A 130 7.55 -7.33 -1.02
N LYS A 131 6.43 -6.96 -0.41
CA LYS A 131 5.15 -6.90 -1.13
C LYS A 131 5.06 -5.60 -1.91
N LEU A 132 4.63 -5.68 -3.16
CA LEU A 132 4.36 -4.55 -4.03
C LEU A 132 2.85 -4.34 -4.13
N VAL A 133 2.36 -3.16 -3.79
CA VAL A 133 0.94 -2.84 -3.90
C VAL A 133 0.73 -1.65 -4.83
N GLY A 134 -0.21 -1.78 -5.78
CA GLY A 134 -0.66 -0.68 -6.62
C GLY A 134 -1.48 0.31 -5.80
N CYS A 135 -1.71 1.52 -6.34
CA CYS A 135 -2.47 2.55 -5.64
C CYS A 135 -3.26 3.41 -6.61
N ARG A 136 -4.51 3.72 -6.24
CA ARG A 136 -5.32 4.74 -6.92
C ARG A 136 -6.06 5.61 -5.90
N ILE A 137 -6.06 6.92 -6.14
CA ILE A 137 -6.98 7.82 -5.47
C ILE A 137 -8.39 7.51 -5.95
N THR A 138 -9.32 7.31 -5.03
CA THR A 138 -10.70 6.93 -5.34
C THR A 138 -11.54 8.12 -5.81
N ARG A 139 -11.20 8.62 -6.99
CA ARG A 139 -11.89 9.69 -7.70
C ARG A 139 -12.20 9.21 -9.10
N LEU A 140 -13.30 8.47 -9.23
CA LEU A 140 -13.67 7.76 -10.46
C LEU A 140 -13.87 8.71 -11.65
N LEU A 141 -14.45 9.88 -11.40
CA LEU A 141 -14.78 10.87 -12.44
C LEU A 141 -13.73 11.97 -12.57
N GLU A 142 -12.77 12.06 -11.65
CA GLU A 142 -11.71 13.07 -11.74
C GLU A 142 -10.88 12.83 -13.01
N ASN A 143 -10.78 13.88 -13.84
CA ASN A 143 -10.13 13.84 -15.16
C ASN A 143 -10.73 12.79 -16.13
N ASN A 144 -11.77 12.08 -15.74
CA ASN A 144 -12.47 11.03 -16.51
C ASN A 144 -11.57 9.88 -16.99
N SER A 145 -10.32 9.80 -16.47
CA SER A 145 -9.34 8.82 -16.95
C SER A 145 -9.69 7.40 -16.52
N TRP A 146 -10.12 7.23 -15.27
CA TRP A 146 -10.46 5.91 -14.76
C TRP A 146 -11.70 5.32 -15.43
N VAL A 147 -12.79 6.09 -15.55
CA VAL A 147 -14.02 5.58 -16.20
C VAL A 147 -13.83 5.28 -17.67
N MET A 148 -12.94 6.03 -18.35
CA MET A 148 -12.57 5.77 -19.74
C MET A 148 -11.69 4.53 -19.87
N GLU A 149 -10.67 4.37 -19.01
CA GLU A 149 -9.83 3.17 -18.95
C GLU A 149 -10.67 1.92 -18.67
N ALA A 150 -11.64 2.04 -17.75
CA ALA A 150 -12.56 0.98 -17.37
C ALA A 150 -13.67 0.74 -18.39
N GLU A 151 -13.85 1.65 -19.35
CA GLU A 151 -14.93 1.63 -20.33
C GLU A 151 -16.32 1.50 -19.68
N VAL A 152 -16.56 2.26 -18.58
CA VAL A 152 -17.84 2.19 -17.83
C VAL A 152 -18.99 2.48 -18.76
N PRO A 153 -19.98 1.55 -18.95
CA PRO A 153 -20.95 1.62 -20.03
C PRO A 153 -21.83 2.86 -20.03
N SER A 154 -22.29 3.31 -18.85
CA SER A 154 -23.09 4.52 -18.71
C SER A 154 -22.31 5.78 -19.15
N PHE A 155 -21.02 5.85 -18.79
CA PHE A 155 -20.13 6.92 -19.24
C PHE A 155 -19.92 6.87 -20.75
N MET A 156 -19.46 5.75 -21.27
CA MET A 156 -19.09 5.60 -22.69
C MET A 156 -20.28 5.89 -23.61
N LYS A 157 -21.46 5.39 -23.30
CA LYS A 157 -22.67 5.64 -24.05
C LYS A 157 -23.01 7.14 -24.17
N ALA A 158 -22.93 7.86 -23.06
CA ALA A 158 -23.24 9.30 -23.05
C ALA A 158 -22.14 10.12 -23.74
N TYR A 159 -20.88 9.77 -23.52
CA TYR A 159 -19.70 10.38 -24.15
C TYR A 159 -19.75 10.27 -25.68
N GLU A 160 -19.93 9.06 -26.20
CA GLU A 160 -19.98 8.80 -27.63
C GLU A 160 -21.21 9.45 -28.30
N LYS A 161 -22.37 9.36 -27.62
CA LYS A 161 -23.59 10.03 -28.10
C LYS A 161 -23.37 11.55 -28.21
N TYR A 162 -22.78 12.19 -27.21
CA TYR A 162 -22.54 13.64 -27.25
C TYR A 162 -21.60 14.01 -28.39
N LYS A 163 -20.54 13.24 -28.63
CA LYS A 163 -19.59 13.46 -29.74
C LYS A 163 -20.33 13.32 -31.08
N TYR A 164 -21.11 12.28 -31.26
CA TYR A 164 -21.87 12.06 -32.48
C TYR A 164 -22.85 13.21 -32.77
N ASP A 165 -23.64 13.62 -31.78
CA ASP A 165 -24.67 14.66 -31.93
C ASP A 165 -24.05 16.06 -32.22
N ASN A 166 -22.81 16.31 -31.80
CA ASN A 166 -22.17 17.63 -31.91
C ASN A 166 -21.05 17.72 -32.95
N MET A 167 -20.69 16.63 -33.62
CA MET A 167 -19.60 16.61 -34.61
C MET A 167 -19.84 17.64 -35.76
N GLY A 168 -21.11 17.85 -36.15
CA GLY A 168 -21.48 18.85 -37.15
C GLY A 168 -21.14 20.30 -36.73
N ARG A 169 -21.06 20.58 -35.43
CA ARG A 169 -20.65 21.90 -34.92
C ARG A 169 -19.15 22.13 -35.09
N VAL A 170 -18.36 21.05 -34.94
CA VAL A 170 -16.90 21.11 -35.18
C VAL A 170 -16.64 21.32 -36.67
N ILE A 171 -17.31 20.54 -37.53
CA ILE A 171 -17.16 20.66 -39.01
C ILE A 171 -17.55 22.07 -39.47
N SER A 172 -18.55 22.70 -38.85
CA SER A 172 -18.97 24.05 -39.21
C SER A 172 -18.18 25.17 -38.52
N GLY A 173 -17.16 24.86 -37.74
CA GLY A 173 -16.32 25.82 -37.01
C GLY A 173 -17.02 26.51 -35.83
N LYS A 174 -18.16 25.98 -35.36
CA LYS A 174 -18.93 26.50 -34.24
C LYS A 174 -18.47 25.95 -32.87
N MET A 175 -17.57 24.98 -32.87
CA MET A 175 -16.98 24.31 -31.73
C MET A 175 -15.61 23.78 -32.11
N THR A 176 -14.65 23.82 -31.24
CA THR A 176 -13.35 23.18 -31.41
C THR A 176 -13.42 21.69 -31.03
N GLU A 177 -12.48 20.89 -31.51
CA GLU A 177 -12.36 19.49 -31.10
C GLU A 177 -12.14 19.33 -29.58
N GLN A 178 -11.37 20.27 -28.98
CA GLN A 178 -11.11 20.27 -27.55
C GLN A 178 -12.37 20.58 -26.74
N GLU A 179 -13.19 21.54 -27.19
CA GLU A 179 -14.49 21.84 -26.55
C GLU A 179 -15.45 20.64 -26.66
N LEU A 180 -15.47 19.98 -27.84
CA LEU A 180 -16.28 18.77 -28.05
C LEU A 180 -15.83 17.66 -27.07
N GLU A 181 -14.53 17.43 -26.97
CA GLU A 181 -13.97 16.38 -26.11
C GLU A 181 -14.28 16.66 -24.63
N SER A 182 -14.09 17.89 -24.16
CA SER A 182 -14.40 18.29 -22.78
C SER A 182 -15.89 18.11 -22.47
N ALA A 183 -16.76 18.63 -23.32
CA ALA A 183 -18.20 18.54 -23.10
C ALA A 183 -18.73 17.10 -23.20
N ALA A 184 -18.13 16.25 -24.02
CA ALA A 184 -18.46 14.84 -24.10
C ALA A 184 -18.06 14.10 -22.81
N ARG A 185 -16.88 14.42 -22.25
CA ARG A 185 -16.44 13.89 -20.95
C ARG A 185 -17.37 14.31 -19.80
N ASP A 186 -17.80 15.56 -19.80
CA ASP A 186 -18.78 16.06 -18.81
C ASP A 186 -20.12 15.33 -18.92
N ALA A 187 -20.59 15.09 -20.15
CA ALA A 187 -21.81 14.31 -20.38
C ALA A 187 -21.67 12.85 -19.91
N GLY A 188 -20.52 12.24 -20.16
CA GLY A 188 -20.18 10.90 -19.67
C GLY A 188 -20.14 10.84 -18.15
N SER A 189 -19.46 11.80 -17.51
CA SER A 189 -19.37 11.89 -16.05
C SER A 189 -20.75 12.05 -15.40
N ALA A 190 -21.60 12.91 -15.95
CA ALA A 190 -22.94 13.11 -15.45
C ALA A 190 -23.80 11.83 -15.55
N ALA A 191 -23.65 11.07 -16.66
CA ALA A 191 -24.36 9.81 -16.84
C ALA A 191 -23.86 8.73 -15.86
N CYS A 192 -22.55 8.61 -15.67
CA CYS A 192 -21.95 7.67 -14.71
C CYS A 192 -22.36 8.00 -13.27
N ALA A 193 -22.34 9.29 -12.89
CA ALA A 193 -22.79 9.74 -11.57
C ALA A 193 -24.29 9.42 -11.33
N ALA A 194 -25.14 9.61 -12.34
CA ALA A 194 -26.55 9.29 -12.26
C ALA A 194 -26.81 7.77 -12.14
N ASP A 195 -26.05 6.97 -12.88
CA ASP A 195 -26.10 5.51 -12.81
C ASP A 195 -25.69 5.02 -11.41
N ALA A 196 -24.56 5.50 -10.90
CA ALA A 196 -24.08 5.15 -9.56
C ALA A 196 -25.07 5.60 -8.45
N ALA A 197 -25.71 6.75 -8.62
CA ALA A 197 -26.72 7.23 -7.67
C ALA A 197 -28.01 6.37 -7.69
N ALA A 198 -28.37 5.81 -8.84
CA ALA A 198 -29.51 4.91 -8.98
C ALA A 198 -29.20 3.48 -8.53
N HIS A 199 -27.96 3.02 -8.71
CA HIS A 199 -27.54 1.65 -8.47
C HIS A 199 -26.34 1.64 -7.50
N LYS A 200 -26.59 1.93 -6.22
CA LYS A 200 -25.55 2.07 -5.18
C LYS A 200 -25.08 0.74 -4.59
N THR A 201 -25.98 -0.25 -4.56
CA THR A 201 -25.75 -1.54 -3.90
C THR A 201 -26.13 -2.68 -4.84
N VAL A 202 -25.82 -3.90 -4.44
CA VAL A 202 -26.32 -5.09 -5.13
C VAL A 202 -27.85 -5.05 -5.25
N ASP A 203 -28.37 -5.58 -6.34
CA ASP A 203 -29.81 -5.71 -6.56
C ASP A 203 -30.45 -6.82 -5.69
N GLU A 204 -31.76 -7.05 -5.85
CA GLU A 204 -32.49 -8.06 -5.09
C GLU A 204 -32.05 -9.50 -5.40
N GLU A 205 -31.49 -9.73 -6.59
CA GLU A 205 -30.90 -11.00 -7.02
C GLU A 205 -29.44 -11.17 -6.56
N GLY A 206 -28.82 -10.13 -5.98
CA GLY A 206 -27.45 -10.14 -5.51
C GLY A 206 -26.40 -9.77 -6.57
N ASN A 207 -26.82 -9.22 -7.73
CA ASN A 207 -25.90 -8.77 -8.76
C ASN A 207 -25.30 -7.41 -8.39
N TYR A 208 -24.03 -7.25 -8.67
CA TYR A 208 -23.34 -5.97 -8.49
C TYR A 208 -23.71 -4.99 -9.62
N PRO A 209 -23.78 -3.68 -9.31
CA PRO A 209 -23.98 -2.65 -10.34
C PRO A 209 -22.89 -2.73 -11.42
N GLU A 210 -23.31 -2.54 -12.68
CA GLU A 210 -22.42 -2.63 -13.83
C GLU A 210 -21.24 -1.66 -13.72
N TRP A 211 -21.49 -0.42 -13.26
CA TRP A 211 -20.42 0.56 -13.08
C TRP A 211 -19.36 0.10 -12.06
N VAL A 212 -19.74 -0.66 -11.01
CA VAL A 212 -18.80 -1.21 -10.02
C VAL A 212 -17.90 -2.27 -10.66
N ILE A 213 -18.49 -3.18 -11.43
CA ILE A 213 -17.78 -4.26 -12.12
C ILE A 213 -16.71 -3.69 -13.04
N TYR A 214 -17.11 -2.72 -13.87
CA TYR A 214 -16.21 -2.07 -14.82
C TYR A 214 -15.15 -1.21 -14.12
N ALA A 215 -15.50 -0.44 -13.10
CA ALA A 215 -14.54 0.36 -12.35
C ALA A 215 -13.47 -0.50 -11.64
N ALA A 216 -13.81 -1.71 -11.21
CA ALA A 216 -12.86 -2.62 -10.56
C ALA A 216 -11.88 -3.28 -11.55
N LYS A 217 -12.28 -3.41 -12.82
CA LYS A 217 -11.50 -4.13 -13.83
C LYS A 217 -10.06 -3.63 -13.99
N PRO A 218 -9.77 -2.32 -14.16
CA PRO A 218 -8.39 -1.84 -14.29
C PRO A 218 -7.50 -2.19 -13.10
N ILE A 219 -8.06 -2.25 -11.89
CA ILE A 219 -7.33 -2.64 -10.68
C ILE A 219 -6.93 -4.11 -10.75
N LEU A 220 -7.89 -4.98 -11.09
CA LEU A 220 -7.66 -6.42 -11.19
C LEU A 220 -6.70 -6.75 -12.34
N ASP A 221 -6.87 -6.10 -13.49
CA ASP A 221 -5.99 -6.23 -14.65
C ASP A 221 -4.55 -5.78 -14.31
N GLU A 222 -4.38 -4.71 -13.54
CA GLU A 222 -3.06 -4.20 -13.13
C GLU A 222 -2.37 -5.17 -12.16
N ILE A 223 -3.11 -5.73 -11.20
CA ILE A 223 -2.59 -6.76 -10.29
C ILE A 223 -2.09 -7.97 -11.10
N GLU A 224 -2.91 -8.49 -12.01
CA GLU A 224 -2.56 -9.65 -12.84
C GLU A 224 -1.37 -9.35 -13.76
N LYS A 225 -1.44 -8.24 -14.50
CA LYS A 225 -0.43 -7.83 -15.49
C LYS A 225 0.96 -7.69 -14.91
N TYR A 226 1.07 -7.11 -13.70
CA TYR A 226 2.36 -6.81 -13.08
C TYR A 226 2.73 -7.76 -11.95
N GLY A 227 1.84 -8.69 -11.60
CA GLY A 227 2.04 -9.61 -10.48
C GLY A 227 2.19 -8.86 -9.16
N LEU A 228 1.26 -7.94 -8.89
CA LEU A 228 1.27 -7.16 -7.65
C LEU A 228 0.75 -7.99 -6.49
N ASP A 229 1.27 -7.72 -5.29
CA ASP A 229 0.85 -8.41 -4.05
C ASP A 229 -0.38 -7.77 -3.41
N GLY A 230 -1.00 -6.78 -4.05
CA GLY A 230 -2.20 -6.13 -3.56
C GLY A 230 -2.48 -4.78 -4.19
N TYR A 231 -3.52 -4.13 -3.67
CA TYR A 231 -3.94 -2.82 -4.13
C TYR A 231 -4.42 -1.93 -3.00
N VAL A 232 -4.13 -0.63 -3.13
CA VAL A 232 -4.50 0.42 -2.20
C VAL A 232 -5.56 1.32 -2.82
N LEU A 233 -6.67 1.44 -2.14
CA LEU A 233 -7.69 2.44 -2.43
C LEU A 233 -7.43 3.64 -1.53
N ASP A 234 -6.85 4.69 -2.08
CA ASP A 234 -6.65 5.96 -1.41
C ASP A 234 -7.98 6.71 -1.38
N TYR A 235 -8.73 6.47 -0.28
CA TYR A 235 -10.11 6.91 -0.13
C TYR A 235 -10.19 8.32 0.43
N GLU A 236 -10.19 9.28 -0.48
CA GLU A 236 -10.31 10.69 -0.20
C GLU A 236 -11.60 11.25 -0.79
N PRO A 237 -12.76 11.11 -0.12
CA PRO A 237 -14.02 11.61 -0.62
C PRO A 237 -13.98 13.15 -0.71
N MET A 238 -14.00 13.67 -1.93
CA MET A 238 -13.95 15.11 -2.22
C MET A 238 -14.84 15.45 -3.42
N GLY A 239 -15.51 16.60 -3.34
CA GLY A 239 -16.33 17.12 -4.43
C GLY A 239 -17.76 16.59 -4.48
N SER A 240 -18.62 17.26 -5.23
CA SER A 240 -20.01 16.84 -5.46
C SER A 240 -20.10 15.98 -6.72
N GLY A 241 -20.93 14.94 -6.68
CA GLY A 241 -21.24 14.10 -7.86
C GLY A 241 -20.26 12.95 -8.10
N GLU A 242 -19.18 12.82 -7.33
CA GLU A 242 -18.28 11.68 -7.42
C GLU A 242 -18.93 10.44 -6.75
N PRO A 243 -19.09 9.30 -7.44
CA PRO A 243 -19.74 8.11 -6.89
C PRO A 243 -19.16 7.62 -5.57
N PHE A 244 -17.84 7.66 -5.43
CA PHE A 244 -17.16 7.21 -4.20
C PHE A 244 -17.32 8.14 -2.99
N ASN A 245 -17.89 9.34 -3.17
CA ASN A 245 -18.30 10.18 -2.04
C ASN A 245 -19.51 9.61 -1.30
N ASP A 246 -20.29 8.76 -1.97
CA ASP A 246 -21.37 8.00 -1.32
C ASP A 246 -20.78 6.75 -0.66
N GLY A 247 -20.92 6.66 0.67
CA GLY A 247 -20.36 5.54 1.44
C GLY A 247 -20.95 4.18 1.05
N ALA A 248 -22.19 4.12 0.55
CA ALA A 248 -22.78 2.87 0.06
C ALA A 248 -22.17 2.44 -1.28
N CYS A 249 -21.93 3.39 -2.19
CA CYS A 249 -21.23 3.13 -3.44
C CYS A 249 -19.82 2.60 -3.18
N PHE A 250 -19.06 3.29 -2.31
CA PHE A 250 -17.70 2.86 -1.98
C PHE A 250 -17.68 1.49 -1.29
N ALA A 251 -18.56 1.25 -0.32
CA ALA A 251 -18.69 -0.05 0.34
C ALA A 251 -19.02 -1.18 -0.64
N THR A 252 -19.89 -0.92 -1.62
CA THR A 252 -20.24 -1.90 -2.66
C THR A 252 -19.05 -2.20 -3.57
N PHE A 253 -18.29 -1.19 -3.93
CA PHE A 253 -17.05 -1.34 -4.69
C PHE A 253 -15.99 -2.17 -3.94
N VAL A 254 -15.77 -1.89 -2.65
CA VAL A 254 -14.87 -2.68 -1.81
C VAL A 254 -15.35 -4.13 -1.69
N LYS A 255 -16.67 -4.34 -1.47
CA LYS A 255 -17.25 -5.69 -1.41
C LYS A 255 -17.08 -6.47 -2.71
N TYR A 256 -17.15 -5.80 -3.85
CA TYR A 256 -16.89 -6.43 -5.15
C TYR A 256 -15.42 -6.87 -5.28
N LEU A 257 -14.47 -5.97 -5.01
CA LEU A 257 -13.03 -6.28 -5.03
C LEU A 257 -12.67 -7.41 -4.05
N ALA A 258 -13.31 -7.43 -2.89
CA ALA A 258 -13.09 -8.43 -1.86
C ALA A 258 -13.48 -9.87 -2.24
N GLN A 259 -14.09 -10.08 -3.39
CA GLN A 259 -14.29 -11.44 -3.95
C GLN A 259 -12.98 -11.97 -4.56
N PHE A 260 -12.10 -11.08 -5.03
CA PHE A 260 -10.89 -11.41 -5.77
C PHE A 260 -9.62 -11.26 -4.94
N ILE A 261 -9.55 -10.23 -4.08
CA ILE A 261 -8.39 -9.86 -3.26
C ILE A 261 -8.82 -9.55 -1.82
N GLY A 262 -7.88 -9.64 -0.87
CA GLY A 262 -8.17 -9.37 0.54
C GLY A 262 -8.44 -10.63 1.36
N PRO A 263 -8.56 -10.52 2.68
CA PRO A 263 -8.46 -11.65 3.64
C PRO A 263 -9.59 -12.67 3.57
N LYS A 264 -10.67 -12.35 2.86
CA LYS A 264 -11.83 -13.25 2.68
C LYS A 264 -12.06 -13.65 1.22
N SER A 265 -11.15 -13.29 0.33
CA SER A 265 -11.26 -13.55 -1.10
C SER A 265 -10.79 -14.95 -1.49
N ALA A 266 -10.88 -15.24 -2.79
CA ALA A 266 -10.27 -16.43 -3.39
C ALA A 266 -8.72 -16.37 -3.36
N ASN A 267 -8.13 -15.17 -3.26
CA ASN A 267 -6.69 -14.95 -3.21
C ASN A 267 -6.32 -14.13 -1.95
N PRO A 268 -6.39 -14.72 -0.76
CA PRO A 268 -6.25 -13.98 0.51
C PRO A 268 -4.83 -13.40 0.72
N GLU A 269 -3.82 -13.92 0.01
CA GLU A 269 -2.45 -13.39 0.05
C GLU A 269 -2.29 -12.06 -0.70
N THR A 270 -3.24 -11.73 -1.60
CA THR A 270 -3.26 -10.47 -2.35
C THR A 270 -4.00 -9.42 -1.52
N LEU A 271 -3.28 -8.41 -1.08
CA LEU A 271 -3.76 -7.44 -0.10
C LEU A 271 -4.81 -6.48 -0.69
N LEU A 272 -5.89 -6.24 0.05
CA LEU A 272 -6.82 -5.14 -0.17
C LEU A 272 -6.64 -4.13 0.97
N ILE A 273 -6.24 -2.91 0.62
CA ILE A 273 -5.84 -1.88 1.57
C ILE A 273 -6.66 -0.62 1.34
N ILE A 274 -7.16 -0.02 2.42
CA ILE A 274 -7.77 1.31 2.39
C ILE A 274 -6.77 2.31 2.97
N ASP A 275 -6.50 3.40 2.24
CA ASP A 275 -5.75 4.54 2.71
C ASP A 275 -6.70 5.72 2.93
N ARG A 276 -6.65 6.35 4.10
CA ARG A 276 -7.61 7.40 4.46
C ARG A 276 -7.12 8.27 5.60
N ASN A 277 -7.41 9.57 5.50
CA ASN A 277 -7.00 10.59 6.48
C ASN A 277 -7.98 10.80 7.64
N SER A 278 -9.20 10.27 7.57
CA SER A 278 -10.23 10.49 8.57
C SER A 278 -11.02 9.24 8.86
N GLY A 279 -11.43 9.04 10.11
CA GLY A 279 -12.26 7.96 10.60
C GLY A 279 -11.98 6.58 10.00
N ALA A 280 -12.30 5.53 10.68
CA ALA A 280 -11.99 4.16 10.25
C ALA A 280 -12.80 3.69 9.03
N GLY A 281 -13.69 4.50 8.50
CA GLY A 281 -14.60 4.07 7.46
C GLY A 281 -15.73 3.17 7.98
N SER A 282 -16.36 2.42 7.08
CA SER A 282 -17.51 1.59 7.41
C SER A 282 -17.13 0.24 8.02
N ALA A 283 -17.84 -0.19 9.05
CA ALA A 283 -17.76 -1.55 9.57
C ALA A 283 -18.14 -2.61 8.51
N ASP A 284 -18.85 -2.20 7.46
CA ASP A 284 -19.27 -3.10 6.39
C ASP A 284 -18.12 -3.66 5.57
N PHE A 285 -17.02 -2.92 5.43
CA PHE A 285 -15.87 -3.36 4.62
C PHE A 285 -14.57 -3.56 5.41
N ALA A 286 -14.46 -3.06 6.64
CA ALA A 286 -13.25 -3.25 7.45
C ALA A 286 -12.80 -4.73 7.54
N PRO A 287 -13.71 -5.71 7.77
CA PRO A 287 -13.34 -7.13 7.80
C PRO A 287 -12.94 -7.72 6.45
N LEU A 288 -13.12 -6.99 5.36
CA LEU A 288 -12.80 -7.39 3.99
C LEU A 288 -11.41 -6.91 3.56
N CYS A 289 -10.80 -6.03 4.35
CA CYS A 289 -9.52 -5.41 4.05
C CYS A 289 -8.42 -5.95 4.96
N ASN A 290 -7.19 -6.02 4.44
CA ASN A 290 -6.01 -6.39 5.21
C ASN A 290 -5.59 -5.26 6.13
N PHE A 291 -5.56 -4.02 5.62
CA PHE A 291 -5.08 -2.86 6.34
C PHE A 291 -5.91 -1.61 6.08
N TRP A 292 -5.94 -0.75 7.09
CA TRP A 292 -6.23 0.65 6.97
C TRP A 292 -4.94 1.45 7.20
N VAL A 293 -4.44 2.10 6.16
CA VAL A 293 -3.32 3.04 6.22
C VAL A 293 -3.90 4.39 6.66
N TYR A 294 -3.59 4.76 7.89
CA TYR A 294 -4.14 5.95 8.51
C TYR A 294 -3.22 7.15 8.30
N GLN A 295 -3.62 8.06 7.43
CA GLN A 295 -2.90 9.29 7.09
C GLN A 295 -2.99 10.28 8.27
N LYS A 296 -2.13 10.10 9.26
CA LYS A 296 -2.08 10.95 10.47
C LYS A 296 -0.87 11.88 10.44
N TYR A 297 -0.76 12.64 9.38
CA TYR A 297 0.39 13.50 9.10
C TYR A 297 0.59 14.59 10.13
N GLY A 298 1.83 14.75 10.63
CA GLY A 298 2.46 15.92 11.27
C GLY A 298 1.72 16.69 12.35
N GLY A 299 0.48 16.39 12.59
CA GLY A 299 -0.42 17.24 13.35
C GLY A 299 -0.48 16.99 14.84
N LEU A 300 0.55 16.37 15.46
CA LEU A 300 0.33 15.84 16.77
C LEU A 300 1.32 16.39 17.79
N GLY A 301 0.85 17.38 18.52
CA GLY A 301 1.44 17.71 19.81
C GLY A 301 1.42 16.48 20.74
N GLY A 302 2.43 15.61 20.61
CA GLY A 302 2.48 14.33 21.26
C GLY A 302 1.83 13.21 20.45
N ALA A 303 2.55 12.67 19.46
CA ALA A 303 2.10 11.57 18.58
C ALA A 303 1.47 10.42 19.36
N SER A 304 1.96 10.12 20.57
CA SER A 304 1.44 9.07 21.42
C SER A 304 0.00 9.31 21.92
N GLN A 305 -0.36 10.55 22.25
CA GLN A 305 -1.70 10.86 22.78
C GLN A 305 -2.76 10.87 21.69
N ALA A 306 -2.46 11.47 20.55
CA ALA A 306 -3.43 11.54 19.47
C ALA A 306 -3.64 10.16 18.83
N THR A 307 -2.58 9.39 18.63
CA THR A 307 -2.68 8.02 18.14
C THR A 307 -3.47 7.15 19.12
N GLN A 308 -3.29 7.32 20.42
CA GLN A 308 -4.05 6.62 21.44
C GLN A 308 -5.53 6.97 21.42
N SER A 309 -5.87 8.26 21.29
CA SER A 309 -7.25 8.73 21.16
C SER A 309 -7.88 8.20 19.87
N ASP A 310 -7.16 8.23 18.77
CA ASP A 310 -7.64 7.79 17.45
C ASP A 310 -7.87 6.27 17.44
N PHE A 311 -6.97 5.49 18.00
CA PHE A 311 -7.21 4.05 18.18
C PHE A 311 -8.43 3.79 19.05
N GLY A 312 -8.62 4.55 20.12
CA GLY A 312 -9.79 4.42 20.98
C GLY A 312 -11.11 4.70 20.28
N SER A 313 -11.17 5.74 19.44
CA SER A 313 -12.38 6.13 18.71
C SER A 313 -12.64 5.25 17.48
N ASN A 314 -11.59 4.82 16.78
CA ASN A 314 -11.70 4.08 15.53
C ASN A 314 -11.74 2.57 15.70
N LEU A 315 -11.34 2.06 16.88
CA LEU A 315 -11.39 0.64 17.22
C LEU A 315 -12.55 0.31 18.15
N ASN A 316 -13.59 1.12 18.13
CA ASN A 316 -14.83 0.71 18.78
C ASN A 316 -15.42 -0.51 18.06
N ARG A 317 -16.30 -1.25 18.75
CA ARG A 317 -16.88 -2.49 18.21
C ARG A 317 -17.67 -2.29 16.91
N GLU A 318 -18.09 -1.07 16.62
CA GLU A 318 -18.89 -0.72 15.46
C GLU A 318 -18.04 -0.45 14.22
N SER A 319 -16.75 -0.13 14.37
CA SER A 319 -15.86 0.16 13.23
C SER A 319 -15.42 -1.08 12.45
N GLY A 320 -15.42 -2.26 13.10
CA GLY A 320 -14.95 -3.52 12.50
C GLY A 320 -13.44 -3.65 12.33
N TRP A 321 -12.67 -2.58 12.56
CA TRP A 321 -11.21 -2.61 12.51
C TRP A 321 -10.60 -3.16 13.79
N VAL A 322 -9.45 -3.86 13.65
CA VAL A 322 -8.65 -4.31 14.79
C VAL A 322 -7.26 -3.68 14.74
N PRO A 323 -6.55 -3.54 15.87
CA PRO A 323 -5.23 -2.88 15.92
C PRO A 323 -4.24 -3.39 14.88
N ALA A 324 -4.17 -4.69 14.69
CA ALA A 324 -3.28 -5.35 13.74
C ALA A 324 -3.53 -4.99 12.27
N GLN A 325 -4.65 -4.34 11.96
CA GLN A 325 -4.98 -3.85 10.62
C GLN A 325 -4.62 -2.37 10.41
N ILE A 326 -4.23 -1.64 11.46
CA ILE A 326 -4.01 -0.19 11.37
C ILE A 326 -2.53 0.14 11.22
N ILE A 327 -2.19 0.78 10.11
CA ILE A 327 -0.87 1.32 9.81
C ILE A 327 -0.91 2.83 9.99
N VAL A 328 -0.15 3.38 10.92
CA VAL A 328 -0.08 4.83 11.14
C VAL A 328 0.96 5.46 10.22
N THR A 329 0.61 6.56 9.55
CA THR A 329 1.42 7.16 8.48
C THR A 329 1.84 8.58 8.80
N GLU A 330 3.13 8.91 8.62
CA GLU A 330 3.68 10.26 8.66
C GLU A 330 4.00 10.76 7.25
N ASN A 331 3.80 12.07 7.02
CA ASN A 331 4.24 12.73 5.79
C ASN A 331 5.71 13.14 5.88
N VAL A 332 6.57 12.29 5.37
CA VAL A 332 8.01 12.55 5.27
C VAL A 332 8.32 13.58 4.20
N GLY A 333 7.44 13.73 3.21
CA GLY A 333 7.61 14.68 2.11
C GLY A 333 7.79 16.13 2.56
N ASP A 334 7.09 16.53 3.61
CA ASP A 334 7.15 17.87 4.15
C ASP A 334 8.13 18.04 5.33
N THR A 335 8.50 16.90 5.95
CA THR A 335 9.26 16.90 7.22
C THR A 335 10.66 16.31 7.12
N TYR A 336 11.09 15.81 5.94
CA TYR A 336 12.38 15.13 5.78
C TYR A 336 13.59 16.00 6.20
N GLY A 337 13.52 17.32 6.00
CA GLY A 337 14.54 18.27 6.42
C GLY A 337 14.62 18.50 7.94
N ASN A 338 13.61 18.04 8.69
CA ASN A 338 13.45 18.23 10.14
C ASN A 338 13.30 16.89 10.88
N GLY A 339 14.00 15.85 10.44
CA GLY A 339 14.00 14.55 11.09
C GLY A 339 12.75 13.70 10.82
N CYS A 340 12.06 13.91 9.69
CA CYS A 340 10.87 13.15 9.29
C CYS A 340 9.71 13.21 10.31
N GLY A 341 9.57 14.34 10.98
CA GLY A 341 8.45 14.61 11.88
C GLY A 341 8.41 13.65 13.06
N VAL A 342 7.29 12.97 13.24
CA VAL A 342 7.05 12.03 14.34
C VAL A 342 7.10 10.56 13.92
N LEU A 343 7.73 10.25 12.79
CA LEU A 343 7.75 8.90 12.20
C LEU A 343 8.25 7.84 13.19
N GLU A 344 9.37 8.10 13.87
CA GLU A 344 9.94 7.16 14.85
C GLU A 344 9.02 6.93 16.04
N GLN A 345 8.36 8.00 16.53
CA GLN A 345 7.41 7.90 17.62
C GLN A 345 6.17 7.09 17.23
N MET A 346 5.64 7.30 16.02
CA MET A 346 4.52 6.51 15.48
C MET A 346 4.90 5.04 15.32
N ALA A 347 6.11 4.77 14.85
CA ALA A 347 6.61 3.43 14.68
C ALA A 347 6.73 2.69 16.03
N GLY A 348 7.29 3.33 17.04
CA GLY A 348 7.45 2.77 18.40
C GLY A 348 6.18 2.74 19.24
N TYR A 349 5.08 3.33 18.77
CA TYR A 349 3.83 3.38 19.53
C TYR A 349 3.14 2.00 19.59
N GLN A 350 2.66 1.63 20.77
CA GLN A 350 1.82 0.46 20.97
C GLN A 350 0.39 0.89 21.31
N PRO A 351 -0.61 0.38 20.58
CA PRO A 351 -1.99 0.77 20.81
C PRO A 351 -2.47 0.26 22.18
N SER A 352 -3.10 1.16 22.91
CA SER A 352 -3.82 0.83 24.15
C SER A 352 -5.11 1.64 24.20
N THR A 353 -6.19 1.05 24.71
CA THR A 353 -7.46 1.74 24.91
C THR A 353 -8.02 1.34 26.27
N CYS A 354 -8.44 2.31 27.06
CA CYS A 354 -9.01 2.07 28.39
C CYS A 354 -8.14 1.17 29.30
N GLY A 355 -6.82 1.32 29.23
CA GLY A 355 -5.86 0.49 29.98
C GLY A 355 -5.66 -0.92 29.43
N GLN A 356 -6.33 -1.28 28.35
CA GLN A 356 -6.11 -2.55 27.66
C GLN A 356 -5.04 -2.40 26.59
N GLN A 357 -4.13 -3.34 26.52
CA GLN A 357 -3.12 -3.42 25.50
C GLN A 357 -3.58 -4.37 24.39
N TYR A 358 -3.58 -3.88 23.15
CA TYR A 358 -3.96 -4.66 21.98
C TYR A 358 -2.74 -5.29 21.33
N GLY A 359 -1.99 -6.16 21.80
CA GLY A 359 -0.89 -6.82 21.11
C GLY A 359 -0.02 -5.86 20.28
N HIS A 360 -0.07 -5.97 18.95
CA HIS A 360 0.62 -5.09 18.01
C HIS A 360 -0.38 -4.33 17.12
N LYS A 361 0.06 -3.18 16.57
CA LYS A 361 -0.63 -2.50 15.46
C LYS A 361 -0.24 -3.13 14.13
N GLY A 362 -0.96 -2.78 13.03
CA GLY A 362 -0.61 -3.23 11.68
C GLY A 362 0.80 -2.81 11.27
N GLY A 363 1.18 -1.58 11.60
CA GLY A 363 2.53 -1.10 11.28
C GLY A 363 2.65 0.42 11.31
N PHE A 364 3.72 0.92 10.69
CA PHE A 364 3.88 2.34 10.40
C PHE A 364 4.25 2.55 8.94
N ALA A 365 3.95 3.74 8.42
CA ALA A 365 4.25 4.10 7.04
C ALA A 365 4.88 5.48 6.93
N SER A 366 5.68 5.67 5.87
CA SER A 366 6.21 6.96 5.46
C SER A 366 5.62 7.36 4.10
N PHE A 367 4.78 8.42 4.08
CA PHE A 367 4.32 9.02 2.84
C PHE A 367 5.44 9.87 2.23
N HIS A 368 5.67 9.76 0.91
CA HIS A 368 6.85 10.27 0.25
C HIS A 368 8.16 9.78 0.89
N GLY A 369 8.20 8.53 1.32
CA GLY A 369 9.34 7.94 2.02
C GLY A 369 10.65 8.00 1.24
N GLN A 370 10.61 8.08 -0.11
CA GLN A 370 11.80 8.28 -0.94
C GLN A 370 12.58 9.56 -0.59
N ARG A 371 11.97 10.55 0.04
CA ARG A 371 12.64 11.80 0.40
C ARG A 371 13.58 11.68 1.59
N ASP A 372 13.39 10.67 2.44
CA ASP A 372 14.30 10.33 3.55
C ASP A 372 15.73 9.93 3.05
N TRP A 373 15.86 9.63 1.76
CA TRP A 373 17.13 9.32 1.11
C TRP A 373 18.14 10.47 1.14
N ARG A 374 17.70 11.75 1.25
CA ARG A 374 18.55 12.95 1.09
C ARG A 374 19.18 13.47 2.37
N LEU A 375 18.92 12.85 3.52
CA LEU A 375 19.44 13.36 4.77
C LEU A 375 20.97 13.20 4.84
N GLU A 376 21.63 14.26 5.31
CA GLU A 376 23.03 14.22 5.68
C GLU A 376 23.16 13.83 7.15
N ALA A 377 24.11 12.96 7.44
CA ALA A 377 24.43 12.60 8.81
C ALA A 377 24.93 13.81 9.60
N GLU A 378 24.55 13.89 10.87
CA GLU A 378 25.04 14.88 11.82
C GLU A 378 26.24 14.36 12.63
N GLY A 379 26.97 15.26 13.27
CA GLY A 379 28.08 14.92 14.16
C GLY A 379 29.28 14.33 13.45
N ALA A 380 29.82 13.23 13.97
CA ALA A 380 31.01 12.56 13.43
C ALA A 380 30.81 11.96 12.03
N GLU A 381 29.57 11.76 11.63
CA GLU A 381 29.18 11.21 10.33
C GLU A 381 28.82 12.30 9.31
N LYS A 382 29.02 13.60 9.67
CA LYS A 382 28.69 14.76 8.82
C LYS A 382 29.30 14.61 7.42
N GLY A 383 28.44 14.80 6.42
CA GLY A 383 28.81 14.65 5.01
C GLY A 383 28.59 13.24 4.44
N LYS A 384 28.27 12.23 5.27
CA LYS A 384 27.77 10.96 4.75
C LYS A 384 26.28 11.09 4.45
N LYS A 385 25.88 10.71 3.25
CA LYS A 385 24.46 10.59 2.91
C LYS A 385 23.92 9.30 3.54
N LEU A 386 23.03 9.45 4.50
CA LEU A 386 22.33 8.32 5.13
C LEU A 386 21.01 8.11 4.39
N ARG A 387 20.88 6.97 3.74
CA ARG A 387 19.67 6.61 2.99
C ARG A 387 18.64 6.03 3.95
N TYR A 388 17.43 6.59 3.96
CA TYR A 388 16.29 6.08 4.74
C TYR A 388 16.56 5.95 6.25
N GLN A 389 17.37 6.86 6.81
CA GLN A 389 17.78 6.75 8.22
C GLN A 389 16.60 6.79 9.17
N HIS A 390 15.66 7.72 8.99
CA HIS A 390 14.53 7.85 9.89
C HIS A 390 13.55 6.70 9.74
N HIS A 391 13.38 6.18 8.53
CA HIS A 391 12.58 4.99 8.31
C HIS A 391 13.20 3.77 9.01
N ILE A 392 14.52 3.59 8.91
CA ILE A 392 15.26 2.54 9.62
C ILE A 392 15.15 2.72 11.15
N MET A 393 15.27 3.95 11.67
CA MET A 393 15.05 4.24 13.09
C MET A 393 13.63 3.89 13.53
N GLY A 394 12.65 4.19 12.71
CA GLY A 394 11.26 3.78 12.93
C GLY A 394 11.11 2.26 13.02
N ILE A 395 11.70 1.50 12.11
CA ILE A 395 11.71 0.03 12.16
C ILE A 395 12.33 -0.46 13.48
N ARG A 396 13.46 0.10 13.89
CA ARG A 396 14.12 -0.27 15.16
C ARG A 396 13.27 0.08 16.38
N ALA A 397 12.61 1.25 16.38
CA ALA A 397 11.73 1.66 17.45
C ALA A 397 10.54 0.70 17.59
N GLN A 398 9.93 0.31 16.47
CA GLN A 398 8.85 -0.66 16.41
C GLN A 398 9.28 -2.03 16.97
N GLN A 399 10.42 -2.53 16.50
CA GLN A 399 10.98 -3.82 16.95
C GLN A 399 11.32 -3.81 18.43
N LYS A 400 11.91 -2.73 18.93
CA LYS A 400 12.23 -2.59 20.35
C LYS A 400 11.00 -2.76 21.23
N VAL A 401 9.87 -2.22 20.82
CA VAL A 401 8.63 -2.35 21.59
C VAL A 401 8.02 -3.74 21.49
N GLU A 402 8.13 -4.42 20.35
CA GLU A 402 7.53 -5.73 20.12
C GLU A 402 8.36 -6.88 20.67
N TYR A 403 9.68 -6.84 20.48
CA TYR A 403 10.57 -7.97 20.79
C TYR A 403 11.33 -7.85 22.09
N TYR A 404 11.51 -6.63 22.60
CA TYR A 404 12.31 -6.37 23.80
C TYR A 404 11.42 -5.91 24.98
N LYS A 405 10.18 -6.38 25.04
CA LYS A 405 9.31 -6.15 26.21
C LYS A 405 9.90 -6.84 27.44
N GLY A 406 10.55 -6.08 28.32
CA GLY A 406 11.00 -6.56 29.62
C GLY A 406 12.50 -6.72 29.83
N GLU A 407 13.36 -6.16 28.96
CA GLU A 407 14.79 -5.94 29.27
C GLU A 407 15.04 -4.53 29.80
#